data_5c67553bb7d84628a5005a33c91fda53
#
_entry.id   5c67553bb7d84628a5005a33c91fda53
#
_cell.length_a   1.000
_cell.length_b   1.000
_cell.length_c   1.000
_cell.angle_alpha   90.00
_cell.angle_beta   90.00
_cell.angle_gamma   90.00
#
_symmetry.space_group_name_H-M   'P 1'
#
loop_
_entity.id
_entity.type
_entity.pdbx_description
1 polymer ?
#
loop_
_entity_poly.entity_id
_entity_poly.type
_entity_poly.pdbx_seq_one_letter_code
_entity_poly.pdbx_strand_id
1 'polypeptide(L)'
;MQHLTHNDFQNFSECLQELYKTCSFEDFSSHILAIISKVIPAVDYTYTTLSFGNHKATTIDYQPAPGFEPLDTANFEKIAHQHFYENPLVGNYLRTRDHRAHKVSDFLNEQQLHRLEGLYGKLMQPRGIRDLIAVSLPISLSNTSASKLCSGQDDIIAITLMGDEIFTERDRFLFNLLHPHLLQAQQNMNQFANIQQDWLQQRNTLEALAIIAIDGDGQVQFMSKRACQLLNQYFQDKCSTRCLPENLQRWVKYQLSLLRRSDDIPPPRLPLKLEQEGKQLVVRFVTEQPREQYLLLLEEQQFLTLSPGSLELLRLTKREAEVLFEVTQGKTNPEIATTLSISIGTVRKYLEHIYSKLQVQTRAEAVVCALKQLGTIG
;
A
#
# COMPACT_ATOMS: atom_id res chain seq x y z
N MET A 1 10.74 10.56 49.51
CA MET A 1 9.75 10.59 48.43
C MET A 1 9.40 12.04 48.18
N GLN A 2 9.81 12.59 47.04
CA GLN A 2 9.33 13.92 46.63
C GLN A 2 7.85 13.74 46.25
N HIS A 3 6.98 14.42 46.99
CA HIS A 3 5.55 14.33 46.73
C HIS A 3 5.23 15.20 45.50
N LEU A 4 4.45 14.65 44.56
CA LEU A 4 3.89 15.45 43.50
C LEU A 4 3.01 16.55 44.10
N THR A 5 3.10 17.74 43.53
CA THR A 5 2.26 18.88 43.91
C THR A 5 0.90 18.79 43.24
N HIS A 6 -0.08 19.52 43.75
CA HIS A 6 -1.39 19.65 43.10
C HIS A 6 -1.28 20.14 41.64
N ASN A 7 -0.34 21.07 41.42
CA ASN A 7 -0.06 21.59 40.08
C ASN A 7 0.51 20.54 39.12
N ASP A 8 1.32 19.59 39.62
CA ASP A 8 1.84 18.49 38.83
C ASP A 8 0.70 17.58 38.32
N PHE A 9 -0.30 17.30 39.18
CA PHE A 9 -1.45 16.51 38.79
C PHE A 9 -2.35 17.23 37.78
N GLN A 10 -2.51 18.54 37.94
CA GLN A 10 -3.29 19.34 37.01
C GLN A 10 -2.62 19.36 35.63
N ASN A 11 -1.33 19.71 35.56
CA ASN A 11 -0.55 19.71 34.32
C ASN A 11 -0.55 18.33 33.66
N PHE A 12 -0.37 17.27 34.44
CA PHE A 12 -0.42 15.90 33.93
C PHE A 12 -1.79 15.54 33.33
N SER A 13 -2.89 15.91 34.02
CA SER A 13 -4.24 15.69 33.52
C SER A 13 -4.51 16.43 32.20
N GLU A 14 -4.07 17.70 32.10
CA GLU A 14 -4.17 18.47 30.88
C GLU A 14 -3.36 17.85 29.74
N CYS A 15 -2.15 17.36 30.04
CA CYS A 15 -1.31 16.65 29.07
C CYS A 15 -1.97 15.36 28.55
N LEU A 16 -2.62 14.58 29.41
CA LEU A 16 -3.35 13.39 28.97
C LEU A 16 -4.53 13.75 28.07
N GLN A 17 -5.28 14.81 28.39
CA GLN A 17 -6.38 15.25 27.53
C GLN A 17 -5.86 15.70 26.15
N GLU A 18 -4.71 16.35 26.08
CA GLU A 18 -4.10 16.73 24.81
C GLU A 18 -3.54 15.55 24.06
N LEU A 19 -2.90 14.59 24.73
CA LEU A 19 -2.29 13.41 24.13
C LEU A 19 -3.32 12.53 23.36
N TYR A 20 -4.56 12.49 23.86
CA TYR A 20 -5.63 11.72 23.23
C TYR A 20 -6.47 12.53 22.22
N LYS A 21 -6.14 13.79 21.95
CA LYS A 21 -6.74 14.51 20.83
C LYS A 21 -6.25 13.94 19.51
N THR A 22 -7.13 13.91 18.54
CA THR A 22 -6.80 13.49 17.18
C THR A 22 -5.77 14.43 16.57
N CYS A 23 -4.60 13.91 16.24
CA CYS A 23 -3.59 14.60 15.43
C CYS A 23 -3.29 13.79 14.16
N SER A 24 -2.66 14.40 13.16
CA SER A 24 -2.21 13.68 11.98
C SER A 24 -1.02 12.78 12.35
N PHE A 25 -0.78 11.74 11.54
CA PHE A 25 0.39 10.87 11.72
C PHE A 25 1.70 11.66 11.60
N GLU A 26 1.73 12.67 10.72
CA GLU A 26 2.90 13.50 10.46
C GLU A 26 3.24 14.41 11.64
N ASP A 27 2.23 14.89 12.38
CA ASP A 27 2.39 15.80 13.51
C ASP A 27 2.52 15.07 14.86
N PHE A 28 2.46 13.73 14.88
CA PHE A 28 2.37 12.96 16.12
C PHE A 28 3.62 13.13 17.01
N SER A 29 4.81 13.08 16.44
CA SER A 29 6.07 13.23 17.18
C SER A 29 6.21 14.63 17.78
N SER A 30 5.95 15.70 17.01
CA SER A 30 5.99 17.07 17.48
C SER A 30 4.94 17.32 18.57
N HIS A 31 3.77 16.76 18.42
CA HIS A 31 2.70 16.84 19.42
C HIS A 31 3.09 16.18 20.75
N ILE A 32 3.71 15.00 20.72
CA ILE A 32 4.25 14.35 21.92
C ILE A 32 5.32 15.23 22.61
N LEU A 33 6.28 15.74 21.84
CA LEU A 33 7.34 16.58 22.42
C LEU A 33 6.77 17.84 23.06
N ALA A 34 5.79 18.50 22.40
CA ALA A 34 5.10 19.66 22.93
C ALA A 34 4.32 19.38 24.24
N ILE A 35 3.77 18.19 24.37
CA ILE A 35 3.07 17.76 25.60
C ILE A 35 4.07 17.53 26.72
N ILE A 36 5.14 16.79 26.46
CA ILE A 36 6.16 16.48 27.49
C ILE A 36 6.83 17.75 28.00
N SER A 37 7.08 18.74 27.14
CA SER A 37 7.72 20.02 27.52
C SER A 37 6.90 20.83 28.54
N LYS A 38 5.60 20.60 28.65
CA LYS A 38 4.73 21.26 29.65
C LYS A 38 4.87 20.66 31.05
N VAL A 39 5.35 19.43 31.16
CA VAL A 39 5.40 18.67 32.41
C VAL A 39 6.82 18.56 32.96
N ILE A 40 7.78 18.31 32.08
CA ILE A 40 9.19 18.08 32.44
C ILE A 40 10.05 19.12 31.72
N PRO A 41 10.59 20.10 32.43
CA PRO A 41 11.47 21.11 31.83
C PRO A 41 12.77 20.48 31.35
N ALA A 42 13.20 20.85 30.15
CA ALA A 42 14.49 20.47 29.58
C ALA A 42 14.92 21.51 28.55
N VAL A 43 16.17 21.48 28.14
CA VAL A 43 16.73 22.34 27.09
C VAL A 43 16.30 21.89 25.71
N ASP A 44 16.37 20.60 25.49
CA ASP A 44 16.02 19.95 24.21
C ASP A 44 15.19 18.70 24.42
N TYR A 45 14.28 18.46 23.48
CA TYR A 45 13.43 17.28 23.42
C TYR A 45 13.60 16.62 22.05
N THR A 46 13.88 15.32 22.01
CA THR A 46 14.07 14.58 20.77
C THR A 46 13.19 13.35 20.70
N TYR A 47 12.66 13.09 19.52
CA TYR A 47 11.96 11.89 19.16
C TYR A 47 12.80 11.17 18.09
N THR A 48 13.49 10.10 18.46
CA THR A 48 14.56 9.49 17.67
C THR A 48 14.33 8.01 17.51
N THR A 49 14.46 7.48 16.28
CA THR A 49 14.52 6.03 16.06
C THR A 49 15.94 5.52 16.30
N LEU A 50 16.07 4.46 17.07
CA LEU A 50 17.32 3.75 17.29
C LEU A 50 17.27 2.40 16.62
N SER A 51 18.14 2.19 15.62
CA SER A 51 18.32 0.92 14.93
C SER A 51 19.60 0.25 15.41
N PHE A 52 19.46 -0.84 16.15
CA PHE A 52 20.59 -1.52 16.77
C PHE A 52 21.38 -2.37 15.75
N GLY A 53 20.73 -2.89 14.72
CA GLY A 53 21.39 -3.65 13.64
C GLY A 53 22.40 -2.81 12.84
N ASN A 54 22.10 -1.52 12.65
CA ASN A 54 22.91 -0.58 11.88
C ASN A 54 23.65 0.43 12.77
N HIS A 55 23.51 0.35 14.09
CA HIS A 55 24.05 1.29 15.07
C HIS A 55 23.65 2.75 14.76
N LYS A 56 22.43 2.96 14.26
CA LYS A 56 21.99 4.24 13.73
C LYS A 56 20.94 4.87 14.64
N ALA A 57 21.13 6.17 14.92
CA ALA A 57 20.11 7.03 15.48
C ALA A 57 19.62 7.98 14.37
N THR A 58 18.30 8.06 14.18
CA THR A 58 17.70 8.99 13.23
C THR A 58 16.65 9.82 13.95
N THR A 59 16.85 11.13 14.01
CA THR A 59 15.92 12.06 14.65
C THR A 59 14.73 12.26 13.72
N ILE A 60 13.55 11.88 14.20
CA ILE A 60 12.29 12.09 13.48
C ILE A 60 11.79 13.50 13.75
N ASP A 61 11.92 13.95 15.01
CA ASP A 61 11.47 15.27 15.41
C ASP A 61 12.30 15.81 16.58
N TYR A 62 12.32 17.13 16.69
CA TYR A 62 13.10 17.86 17.66
C TYR A 62 12.40 19.15 18.07
N GLN A 63 12.42 19.44 19.37
CA GLN A 63 11.88 20.67 19.92
C GLN A 63 12.86 21.29 20.93
N PRO A 64 13.39 22.51 20.69
CA PRO A 64 14.17 23.26 21.68
C PRO A 64 13.22 23.92 22.69
N ALA A 65 13.72 24.13 23.91
CA ALA A 65 13.05 25.00 24.85
C ALA A 65 13.10 26.47 24.38
N PRO A 66 12.13 27.30 24.81
CA PRO A 66 12.16 28.74 24.49
C PRO A 66 13.44 29.39 24.91
N GLY A 67 14.11 30.08 23.98
CA GLY A 67 15.38 30.83 24.25
C GLY A 67 16.66 30.04 23.98
N PHE A 68 16.57 28.77 23.61
CA PHE A 68 17.71 27.96 23.17
C PHE A 68 17.82 27.93 21.64
N GLU A 69 19.05 27.88 21.11
CA GLU A 69 19.28 27.72 19.69
C GLU A 69 18.88 26.34 19.23
N PRO A 70 18.32 26.18 17.98
CA PRO A 70 18.00 24.88 17.43
C PRO A 70 19.22 23.95 17.38
N LEU A 71 19.00 22.66 17.63
CA LEU A 71 19.99 21.61 17.49
C LEU A 71 20.28 21.38 15.99
N ASP A 72 21.55 21.32 15.62
CA ASP A 72 21.94 20.74 14.32
C ASP A 72 21.72 19.22 14.38
N THR A 73 20.52 18.79 13.94
CA THR A 73 20.10 17.39 13.99
C THR A 73 20.99 16.49 13.14
N ALA A 74 21.51 16.99 12.01
CA ALA A 74 22.39 16.21 11.14
C ALA A 74 23.74 15.93 11.82
N ASN A 75 24.32 16.93 12.50
CA ASN A 75 25.54 16.77 13.29
C ASN A 75 25.30 15.89 14.52
N PHE A 76 24.16 16.07 15.19
CA PHE A 76 23.73 15.22 16.31
C PHE A 76 23.66 13.75 15.90
N GLU A 77 22.98 13.41 14.79
CA GLU A 77 22.87 12.06 14.28
C GLU A 77 24.24 11.45 13.94
N LYS A 78 25.13 12.24 13.34
CA LYS A 78 26.50 11.81 13.01
C LYS A 78 27.30 11.45 14.28
N ILE A 79 27.22 12.28 15.31
CA ILE A 79 27.88 12.04 16.61
C ILE A 79 27.24 10.81 17.28
N ALA A 80 25.92 10.75 17.33
CA ALA A 80 25.20 9.64 17.92
C ALA A 80 25.52 8.30 17.21
N HIS A 81 25.71 8.30 15.89
CA HIS A 81 26.12 7.12 15.14
C HIS A 81 27.56 6.68 15.47
N GLN A 82 28.50 7.64 15.48
CA GLN A 82 29.92 7.35 15.76
C GLN A 82 30.16 6.85 17.18
N HIS A 83 29.37 7.35 18.15
CA HIS A 83 29.54 7.12 19.58
C HIS A 83 28.32 6.39 20.20
N PHE A 84 27.63 5.58 19.38
CA PHE A 84 26.36 4.94 19.74
C PHE A 84 26.39 4.20 21.08
N TYR A 85 27.45 3.46 21.35
CA TYR A 85 27.61 2.67 22.56
C TYR A 85 28.24 3.43 23.75
N GLU A 86 28.68 4.67 23.56
CA GLU A 86 29.10 5.52 24.70
C GLU A 86 27.92 5.94 25.57
N ASN A 87 26.69 6.00 24.97
CA ASN A 87 25.49 6.35 25.72
C ASN A 87 25.05 5.17 26.62
N PRO A 88 25.12 5.34 27.98
CA PRO A 88 24.78 4.27 28.90
C PRO A 88 23.30 3.87 28.83
N LEU A 89 22.43 4.77 28.36
CA LEU A 89 21.01 4.46 28.16
C LEU A 89 20.82 3.40 27.08
N VAL A 90 21.60 3.46 26.00
CA VAL A 90 21.63 2.46 24.93
C VAL A 90 22.11 1.11 25.48
N GLY A 91 23.23 1.12 26.21
CA GLY A 91 23.78 -0.10 26.82
C GLY A 91 22.83 -0.74 27.85
N ASN A 92 22.13 0.09 28.64
CA ASN A 92 21.12 -0.39 29.58
C ASN A 92 19.95 -1.05 28.86
N TYR A 93 19.39 -0.40 27.84
CA TYR A 93 18.30 -0.95 27.07
C TYR A 93 18.66 -2.29 26.41
N LEU A 94 19.82 -2.39 25.78
CA LEU A 94 20.27 -3.64 25.14
C LEU A 94 20.36 -4.80 26.13
N ARG A 95 20.76 -4.53 27.38
CA ARG A 95 20.93 -5.55 28.44
C ARG A 95 19.61 -5.92 29.11
N THR A 96 18.73 -4.97 29.36
CA THR A 96 17.55 -5.16 30.23
C THR A 96 16.23 -5.17 29.48
N ARG A 97 16.17 -4.59 28.27
CA ARG A 97 14.94 -4.30 27.51
C ARG A 97 13.93 -3.50 28.32
N ASP A 98 14.41 -2.68 29.26
CA ASP A 98 13.57 -1.81 30.08
C ASP A 98 13.26 -0.53 29.32
N HIS A 99 11.98 -0.27 29.13
CA HIS A 99 11.45 0.89 28.41
C HIS A 99 11.19 2.10 29.32
N ARG A 100 11.32 1.95 30.63
CA ARG A 100 11.08 3.00 31.61
C ARG A 100 12.11 4.11 31.56
N ALA A 101 11.83 5.23 32.21
CA ALA A 101 12.69 6.40 32.28
C ALA A 101 13.99 6.08 33.05
N HIS A 102 15.11 6.23 32.35
CA HIS A 102 16.46 6.15 32.91
C HIS A 102 17.23 7.42 32.61
N LYS A 103 18.12 7.81 33.55
CA LYS A 103 18.99 8.98 33.42
C LYS A 103 20.41 8.53 33.14
N VAL A 104 21.20 9.36 32.44
CA VAL A 104 22.64 9.11 32.30
C VAL A 104 23.32 9.13 33.67
N SER A 105 22.88 10.04 34.57
CA SER A 105 23.37 10.13 35.96
C SER A 105 23.07 8.88 36.82
N ASP A 106 22.25 7.93 36.40
CA ASP A 106 22.07 6.66 37.08
C ASP A 106 23.24 5.69 36.87
N PHE A 107 23.98 5.87 35.79
CA PHE A 107 25.03 4.94 35.35
C PHE A 107 26.42 5.51 35.46
N LEU A 108 26.55 6.84 35.31
CA LEU A 108 27.84 7.55 35.27
C LEU A 108 27.85 8.70 36.27
N ASN A 109 28.94 8.79 37.04
CA ASN A 109 29.22 10.00 37.79
C ASN A 109 29.83 11.07 36.86
N GLU A 110 29.92 12.33 37.35
CA GLU A 110 30.40 13.47 36.56
C GLU A 110 31.81 13.25 35.98
N GLN A 111 32.74 12.64 36.76
CA GLN A 111 34.08 12.32 36.28
C GLN A 111 34.11 11.27 35.18
N GLN A 112 33.24 10.28 35.26
CA GLN A 112 33.10 9.24 34.24
C GLN A 112 32.46 9.79 32.96
N LEU A 113 31.43 10.62 33.10
CA LEU A 113 30.75 11.26 31.99
C LEU A 113 31.71 12.18 31.20
N HIS A 114 32.50 12.98 31.89
CA HIS A 114 33.47 13.91 31.26
C HIS A 114 34.58 13.20 30.47
N ARG A 115 34.80 11.90 30.68
CA ARG A 115 35.76 11.09 29.92
C ARG A 115 35.20 10.61 28.56
N LEU A 116 33.90 10.72 28.35
CA LEU A 116 33.26 10.30 27.11
C LEU A 116 33.37 11.45 26.07
N GLU A 117 34.27 11.26 25.13
CA GLU A 117 34.55 12.30 24.12
C GLU A 117 33.33 12.56 23.21
N GLY A 118 32.60 11.50 22.79
CA GLY A 118 31.45 11.63 21.93
C GLY A 118 30.22 12.16 22.65
N LEU A 119 29.77 11.45 23.68
CA LEU A 119 28.55 11.80 24.39
C LEU A 119 28.70 13.14 25.12
N TYR A 120 29.74 13.31 25.94
CA TYR A 120 29.92 14.51 26.68
C TYR A 120 30.58 15.63 25.86
N GLY A 121 31.79 15.38 25.33
CA GLY A 121 32.59 16.44 24.70
C GLY A 121 31.99 17.03 23.44
N LYS A 122 31.37 16.22 22.61
CA LYS A 122 30.80 16.65 21.30
C LYS A 122 29.32 16.99 21.36
N LEU A 123 28.56 16.37 22.28
CA LEU A 123 27.11 16.50 22.30
C LEU A 123 26.61 17.34 23.49
N MET A 124 27.00 16.99 24.72
CA MET A 124 26.41 17.62 25.91
C MET A 124 27.12 18.96 26.26
N GLN A 125 28.44 18.97 26.29
CA GLN A 125 29.23 20.16 26.72
C GLN A 125 28.97 21.41 25.88
N PRO A 126 28.92 21.37 24.53
CA PRO A 126 28.69 22.55 23.70
C PRO A 126 27.33 23.23 23.93
N ARG A 127 26.37 22.52 24.49
CA ARG A 127 25.01 22.98 24.77
C ARG A 127 24.73 23.21 26.24
N GLY A 128 25.72 23.03 27.10
CA GLY A 128 25.56 23.17 28.55
C GLY A 128 24.69 22.07 29.17
N ILE A 129 24.52 20.94 28.49
CA ILE A 129 23.68 19.80 28.96
C ILE A 129 24.46 19.09 30.08
N ARG A 130 23.77 18.81 31.19
CA ARG A 130 24.35 18.12 32.36
C ARG A 130 23.83 16.72 32.56
N ASP A 131 22.61 16.45 32.12
CA ASP A 131 22.00 15.13 32.20
C ASP A 131 21.05 14.83 31.02
N LEU A 132 20.85 13.57 30.75
CA LEU A 132 19.85 13.07 29.78
C LEU A 132 18.90 12.14 30.52
N ILE A 133 17.60 12.24 30.22
CA ILE A 133 16.61 11.24 30.62
C ILE A 133 15.86 10.75 29.40
N ALA A 134 15.66 9.43 29.28
CA ALA A 134 14.95 8.88 28.15
C ALA A 134 13.99 7.75 28.57
N VAL A 135 12.89 7.66 27.82
CA VAL A 135 12.02 6.48 27.72
C VAL A 135 12.10 5.91 26.34
N SER A 136 11.81 4.64 26.19
CA SER A 136 11.74 4.01 24.86
C SER A 136 10.34 3.43 24.59
N LEU A 137 9.95 3.42 23.31
CA LEU A 137 8.72 2.83 22.83
C LEU A 137 9.09 1.78 21.77
N PRO A 138 8.52 0.57 21.84
CA PRO A 138 8.76 -0.45 20.83
C PRO A 138 8.19 -0.02 19.48
N ILE A 139 8.93 -0.25 18.39
CA ILE A 139 8.41 -0.07 17.05
C ILE A 139 7.59 -1.31 16.69
N SER A 140 6.27 -1.15 16.60
CA SER A 140 5.41 -2.20 16.07
C SER A 140 5.67 -2.35 14.56
N LEU A 141 5.96 -3.56 14.09
CA LEU A 141 6.28 -3.89 12.69
C LEU A 141 5.10 -3.70 11.70
N SER A 142 4.15 -2.84 12.01
CA SER A 142 3.12 -2.44 11.07
C SER A 142 3.72 -1.47 10.05
N ASN A 143 3.27 -1.54 8.80
CA ASN A 143 3.71 -0.85 7.57
C ASN A 143 3.81 0.70 7.62
N THR A 144 4.28 1.28 8.71
CA THR A 144 4.41 2.73 8.87
C THR A 144 5.73 3.24 8.29
N SER A 145 5.80 4.54 8.00
CA SER A 145 7.01 5.18 7.48
C SER A 145 8.22 5.00 8.40
N ALA A 146 8.00 4.87 9.72
CA ALA A 146 9.04 4.55 10.69
C ALA A 146 9.59 3.13 10.52
N SER A 147 8.75 2.14 10.13
CA SER A 147 9.19 0.76 9.89
C SER A 147 10.06 0.62 8.65
N LYS A 148 10.00 1.57 7.68
CA LYS A 148 10.88 1.61 6.51
C LYS A 148 12.31 2.04 6.85
N LEU A 149 12.50 2.74 7.98
CA LEU A 149 13.81 3.20 8.47
C LEU A 149 14.48 2.15 9.37
N CYS A 150 13.70 1.18 9.87
CA CYS A 150 14.11 0.18 10.86
C CYS A 150 14.13 -1.20 10.20
N SER A 151 15.27 -1.87 10.22
CA SER A 151 15.48 -3.17 9.59
C SER A 151 15.61 -4.33 10.60
N GLY A 152 15.50 -4.05 11.91
CA GLY A 152 15.73 -4.99 12.99
C GLY A 152 14.51 -5.22 13.89
N GLN A 153 14.39 -6.42 14.43
CA GLN A 153 13.32 -6.83 15.34
C GLN A 153 13.38 -6.12 16.71
N ASP A 154 14.52 -5.46 17.02
CA ASP A 154 14.83 -4.81 18.29
C ASP A 154 14.81 -3.27 18.24
N ASP A 155 14.49 -2.69 17.09
CA ASP A 155 14.49 -1.24 16.90
C ASP A 155 13.43 -0.55 17.75
N ILE A 156 13.76 0.64 18.28
CA ILE A 156 12.89 1.39 19.19
C ILE A 156 12.81 2.86 18.79
N ILE A 157 11.80 3.52 19.32
CA ILE A 157 11.73 4.97 19.40
C ILE A 157 12.24 5.37 20.80
N ALA A 158 13.21 6.26 20.86
CA ALA A 158 13.66 6.91 22.08
C ALA A 158 13.13 8.33 22.15
N ILE A 159 12.45 8.67 23.22
CA ILE A 159 12.11 10.05 23.58
C ILE A 159 13.11 10.49 24.64
N THR A 160 13.99 11.42 24.25
CA THR A 160 15.09 11.86 25.10
C THR A 160 14.95 13.34 25.42
N LEU A 161 15.07 13.67 26.69
CA LEU A 161 15.11 15.02 27.21
C LEU A 161 16.54 15.33 27.65
N MET A 162 17.02 16.49 27.31
CA MET A 162 18.38 16.99 27.61
C MET A 162 18.27 18.18 28.55
N GLY A 163 18.80 18.03 29.76
CA GLY A 163 18.71 19.07 30.81
C GLY A 163 20.02 19.77 31.08
N ASP A 164 19.97 21.07 31.37
CA ASP A 164 21.06 21.87 31.89
C ASP A 164 21.28 21.67 33.42
N GLU A 165 20.35 20.93 34.04
CA GLU A 165 20.44 20.41 35.39
C GLU A 165 20.27 18.89 35.42
N ILE A 166 20.62 18.24 36.55
CA ILE A 166 20.39 16.81 36.77
C ILE A 166 18.90 16.60 36.99
N PHE A 167 18.29 15.74 36.21
CA PHE A 167 16.88 15.38 36.35
C PHE A 167 16.59 14.80 37.74
N THR A 168 15.49 15.24 38.33
CA THR A 168 15.04 14.81 39.66
C THR A 168 14.29 13.50 39.63
N GLU A 169 14.08 12.87 40.79
CA GLU A 169 13.20 11.69 40.88
C GLU A 169 11.74 12.02 40.59
N ARG A 170 11.31 13.28 40.76
CA ARG A 170 9.99 13.78 40.33
C ARG A 170 9.88 13.70 38.81
N ASP A 171 10.88 14.14 38.05
CA ASP A 171 10.85 14.14 36.58
C ASP A 171 10.83 12.73 36.05
N ARG A 172 11.64 11.83 36.63
CA ARG A 172 11.62 10.40 36.34
C ARG A 172 10.23 9.80 36.60
N PHE A 173 9.63 10.12 37.73
CA PHE A 173 8.31 9.60 38.09
C PHE A 173 7.22 10.07 37.13
N LEU A 174 7.20 11.36 36.77
CA LEU A 174 6.27 11.94 35.80
C LEU A 174 6.45 11.32 34.42
N PHE A 175 7.71 11.11 34.00
CA PHE A 175 7.99 10.47 32.71
C PHE A 175 7.53 9.03 32.67
N ASN A 176 7.71 8.26 33.76
CA ASN A 176 7.20 6.92 33.90
C ASN A 176 5.66 6.86 33.97
N LEU A 177 5.00 7.85 34.52
CA LEU A 177 3.53 7.98 34.48
C LEU A 177 3.03 8.22 33.05
N LEU A 178 3.74 9.06 32.27
CA LEU A 178 3.40 9.32 30.86
C LEU A 178 3.65 8.12 29.96
N HIS A 179 4.67 7.32 30.23
CA HIS A 179 5.15 6.24 29.37
C HIS A 179 4.02 5.29 28.87
N PRO A 180 3.14 4.71 29.71
CA PRO A 180 2.07 3.83 29.22
C PRO A 180 1.05 4.56 28.33
N HIS A 181 0.83 5.85 28.55
CA HIS A 181 -0.04 6.68 27.74
C HIS A 181 0.59 7.02 26.39
N LEU A 182 1.89 7.29 26.36
CA LEU A 182 2.65 7.47 25.12
C LEU A 182 2.64 6.21 24.27
N LEU A 183 2.83 5.05 24.88
CA LEU A 183 2.75 3.75 24.22
C LEU A 183 1.35 3.52 23.62
N GLN A 184 0.30 3.79 24.41
CA GLN A 184 -1.08 3.64 23.94
C GLN A 184 -1.41 4.60 22.81
N ALA A 185 -0.98 5.86 22.92
CA ALA A 185 -1.20 6.87 21.87
C ALA A 185 -0.49 6.46 20.56
N GLN A 186 0.75 5.94 20.65
CA GLN A 186 1.47 5.41 19.50
C GLN A 186 0.76 4.21 18.87
N GLN A 187 0.26 3.27 19.66
CA GLN A 187 -0.49 2.11 19.18
C GLN A 187 -1.78 2.53 18.47
N ASN A 188 -2.54 3.46 19.08
CA ASN A 188 -3.76 4.01 18.47
C ASN A 188 -3.45 4.68 17.12
N MET A 189 -2.38 5.47 17.07
CA MET A 189 -1.96 6.14 15.83
C MET A 189 -1.57 5.14 14.74
N ASN A 190 -0.80 4.10 15.09
CA ASN A 190 -0.42 3.05 14.16
C ASN A 190 -1.63 2.27 13.62
N GLN A 191 -2.60 1.95 14.49
CA GLN A 191 -3.86 1.30 14.08
C GLN A 191 -4.65 2.19 13.13
N PHE A 192 -4.76 3.48 13.43
CA PHE A 192 -5.47 4.43 12.56
C PHE A 192 -4.79 4.55 11.19
N ALA A 193 -3.46 4.67 11.16
CA ALA A 193 -2.69 4.71 9.92
C ALA A 193 -2.88 3.44 9.07
N ASN A 194 -2.89 2.26 9.71
CA ASN A 194 -3.13 0.98 9.02
C ASN A 194 -4.55 0.92 8.43
N ILE A 195 -5.58 1.28 9.21
CA ILE A 195 -6.96 1.33 8.72
C ILE A 195 -7.07 2.28 7.52
N GLN A 196 -6.44 3.45 7.60
CA GLN A 196 -6.46 4.42 6.52
C GLN A 196 -5.74 3.88 5.25
N GLN A 197 -4.62 3.19 5.42
CA GLN A 197 -3.88 2.56 4.32
C GLN A 197 -4.69 1.41 3.70
N ASP A 198 -5.30 0.55 4.50
CA ASP A 198 -6.17 -0.54 4.03
C ASP A 198 -7.37 0.03 3.25
N TRP A 199 -7.98 1.11 3.74
CA TRP A 199 -9.06 1.82 3.05
C TRP A 199 -8.61 2.35 1.67
N LEU A 200 -7.43 2.97 1.59
CA LEU A 200 -6.87 3.48 0.34
C LEU A 200 -6.56 2.33 -0.63
N GLN A 201 -6.03 1.22 -0.13
CA GLN A 201 -5.73 0.04 -0.95
C GLN A 201 -7.01 -0.62 -1.47
N GLN A 202 -8.03 -0.80 -0.61
CA GLN A 202 -9.34 -1.33 -1.02
C GLN A 202 -10.02 -0.42 -2.03
N ARG A 203 -9.99 0.89 -1.81
CA ARG A 203 -10.52 1.87 -2.74
C ARG A 203 -9.82 1.79 -4.11
N ASN A 204 -8.49 1.74 -4.13
CA ASN A 204 -7.71 1.60 -5.37
C ASN A 204 -8.03 0.29 -6.09
N THR A 205 -8.22 -0.80 -5.36
CA THR A 205 -8.61 -2.09 -5.92
C THR A 205 -10.02 -2.01 -6.54
N LEU A 206 -10.98 -1.41 -5.85
CA LEU A 206 -12.34 -1.20 -6.36
C LEU A 206 -12.35 -0.25 -7.56
N GLU A 207 -11.52 0.81 -7.56
CA GLU A 207 -11.39 1.72 -8.69
C GLU A 207 -10.68 1.07 -9.90
N ALA A 208 -9.82 0.08 -9.68
CA ALA A 208 -9.18 -0.71 -10.75
C ALA A 208 -10.14 -1.73 -11.37
N LEU A 209 -11.11 -2.22 -10.61
CA LEU A 209 -12.18 -3.08 -11.13
C LEU A 209 -13.20 -2.22 -11.88
N ALA A 210 -13.62 -2.70 -13.04
CA ALA A 210 -14.65 -2.03 -13.81
C ALA A 210 -16.05 -2.48 -13.33
N ILE A 211 -16.54 -1.81 -12.27
CA ILE A 211 -17.78 -2.16 -11.57
C ILE A 211 -18.78 -1.02 -11.63
N ILE A 212 -20.06 -1.36 -11.82
CA ILE A 212 -21.19 -0.44 -11.70
C ILE A 212 -22.21 -1.10 -10.75
N ALA A 213 -22.59 -0.39 -9.69
CA ALA A 213 -23.69 -0.79 -8.82
C ALA A 213 -24.97 -0.07 -9.24
N ILE A 214 -26.05 -0.80 -9.37
CA ILE A 214 -27.37 -0.31 -9.75
C ILE A 214 -28.43 -0.77 -8.74
N ASP A 215 -29.52 -0.02 -8.63
CA ASP A 215 -30.69 -0.41 -7.84
C ASP A 215 -31.68 -1.28 -8.64
N GLY A 216 -32.81 -1.65 -7.98
CA GLY A 216 -33.89 -2.43 -8.57
C GLY A 216 -34.59 -1.79 -9.79
N ASP A 217 -34.45 -0.50 -9.98
CA ASP A 217 -34.98 0.27 -11.12
C ASP A 217 -33.92 0.47 -12.22
N GLY A 218 -32.69 0.00 -12.00
CA GLY A 218 -31.59 0.11 -12.95
C GLY A 218 -30.89 1.47 -12.93
N GLN A 219 -31.08 2.25 -11.86
CA GLN A 219 -30.38 3.51 -11.66
C GLN A 219 -28.97 3.29 -11.09
N VAL A 220 -28.00 4.05 -11.58
CA VAL A 220 -26.61 3.95 -11.13
C VAL A 220 -26.46 4.54 -9.75
N GLN A 221 -26.07 3.73 -8.77
CA GLN A 221 -25.73 4.13 -7.41
C GLN A 221 -24.22 4.41 -7.28
N PHE A 222 -23.40 3.63 -7.98
CA PHE A 222 -21.95 3.78 -8.00
C PHE A 222 -21.39 3.32 -9.35
N MET A 223 -20.37 4.00 -9.83
CA MET A 223 -19.60 3.62 -11.01
C MET A 223 -18.12 3.89 -10.77
N SER A 224 -17.28 2.85 -10.90
CA SER A 224 -15.83 3.00 -10.79
C SER A 224 -15.27 3.81 -11.96
N LYS A 225 -14.10 4.45 -11.75
CA LYS A 225 -13.41 5.21 -12.83
C LYS A 225 -13.12 4.31 -14.04
N ARG A 226 -12.70 3.07 -13.80
CA ARG A 226 -12.41 2.12 -14.87
C ARG A 226 -13.65 1.75 -15.68
N ALA A 227 -14.79 1.55 -15.02
CA ALA A 227 -16.06 1.31 -15.71
C ALA A 227 -16.45 2.50 -16.61
N CYS A 228 -16.34 3.72 -16.08
CA CYS A 228 -16.63 4.93 -16.86
C CYS A 228 -15.71 5.06 -18.09
N GLN A 229 -14.41 4.76 -17.94
CA GLN A 229 -13.47 4.76 -19.07
C GLN A 229 -13.86 3.74 -20.14
N LEU A 230 -14.18 2.49 -19.75
CA LEU A 230 -14.60 1.46 -20.69
C LEU A 230 -15.91 1.82 -21.38
N LEU A 231 -16.89 2.36 -20.65
CA LEU A 231 -18.14 2.82 -21.28
C LEU A 231 -17.90 3.93 -22.29
N ASN A 232 -17.07 4.91 -21.98
CA ASN A 232 -16.74 5.99 -22.92
C ASN A 232 -15.95 5.49 -24.14
N GLN A 233 -15.20 4.40 -24.02
CA GLN A 233 -14.45 3.79 -25.11
C GLN A 233 -15.35 3.01 -26.05
N TYR A 234 -16.29 2.22 -25.53
CA TYR A 234 -17.12 1.31 -26.32
C TYR A 234 -18.48 1.86 -26.73
N PHE A 235 -18.93 2.94 -26.09
CA PHE A 235 -20.19 3.59 -26.44
C PHE A 235 -19.89 5.02 -26.92
N GLN A 236 -20.55 5.45 -27.99
CA GLN A 236 -20.33 6.79 -28.57
C GLN A 236 -20.96 7.91 -27.73
N ASP A 237 -21.80 7.58 -26.78
CA ASP A 237 -22.45 8.52 -25.88
C ASP A 237 -21.48 8.93 -24.76
N LYS A 238 -21.35 10.21 -24.49
CA LYS A 238 -20.60 10.70 -23.33
C LYS A 238 -21.26 10.19 -22.06
N CYS A 239 -20.67 9.17 -21.47
CA CYS A 239 -21.14 8.59 -20.21
C CYS A 239 -20.88 9.59 -19.06
N SER A 240 -21.93 9.95 -18.33
CA SER A 240 -21.79 10.61 -17.02
C SER A 240 -21.75 9.53 -15.94
N THR A 241 -21.12 9.81 -14.80
CA THR A 241 -21.02 8.88 -13.67
C THR A 241 -22.37 8.43 -13.09
N ARG A 242 -23.48 8.98 -13.58
CA ARG A 242 -24.83 8.71 -13.09
C ARG A 242 -25.77 8.07 -14.09
N CYS A 243 -25.38 7.94 -15.36
CA CYS A 243 -26.25 7.41 -16.40
C CYS A 243 -25.55 6.33 -17.22
N LEU A 244 -26.24 5.22 -17.50
CA LEU A 244 -25.77 4.20 -18.42
C LEU A 244 -26.06 4.62 -19.86
N PRO A 245 -25.23 4.22 -20.84
CA PRO A 245 -25.53 4.32 -22.26
C PRO A 245 -26.86 3.62 -22.60
N GLU A 246 -27.61 4.15 -23.57
CA GLU A 246 -28.99 3.70 -23.88
C GLU A 246 -29.08 2.19 -24.14
N ASN A 247 -28.13 1.64 -24.91
CA ASN A 247 -28.09 0.21 -25.22
C ASN A 247 -27.86 -0.64 -23.97
N LEU A 248 -26.95 -0.21 -23.07
CA LEU A 248 -26.69 -0.90 -21.81
C LEU A 248 -27.88 -0.77 -20.86
N GLN A 249 -28.54 0.39 -20.81
CA GLN A 249 -29.72 0.58 -19.98
C GLN A 249 -30.88 -0.32 -20.42
N ARG A 250 -31.11 -0.51 -21.73
CA ARG A 250 -32.12 -1.44 -22.26
C ARG A 250 -31.80 -2.88 -21.86
N TRP A 251 -30.52 -3.29 -21.96
CA TRP A 251 -30.09 -4.64 -21.56
C TRP A 251 -30.25 -4.85 -20.04
N VAL A 252 -29.89 -3.87 -19.20
CA VAL A 252 -30.09 -3.92 -17.75
C VAL A 252 -31.58 -4.08 -17.40
N LYS A 253 -32.46 -3.29 -18.00
CA LYS A 253 -33.91 -3.40 -17.78
C LYS A 253 -34.43 -4.79 -18.17
N TYR A 254 -33.91 -5.36 -19.24
CA TYR A 254 -34.23 -6.72 -19.61
C TYR A 254 -33.78 -7.73 -18.56
N GLN A 255 -32.54 -7.65 -18.07
CA GLN A 255 -32.00 -8.52 -17.01
C GLN A 255 -32.84 -8.42 -15.72
N LEU A 256 -33.21 -7.21 -15.30
CA LEU A 256 -34.08 -6.96 -14.15
C LEU A 256 -35.48 -7.56 -14.35
N SER A 257 -36.04 -7.50 -15.57
CA SER A 257 -37.33 -8.10 -15.87
C SER A 257 -37.33 -9.62 -15.77
N LEU A 258 -36.20 -10.28 -16.09
CA LEU A 258 -36.04 -11.73 -15.94
C LEU A 258 -36.00 -12.15 -14.44
N LEU A 259 -35.49 -11.29 -13.55
CA LEU A 259 -35.49 -11.54 -12.10
C LEU A 259 -36.88 -11.46 -11.46
N ARG A 260 -37.75 -10.64 -12.03
CA ARG A 260 -39.13 -10.47 -11.51
C ARG A 260 -40.07 -11.60 -11.97
N ARG A 261 -39.64 -12.46 -12.89
CA ARG A 261 -40.41 -13.65 -13.32
C ARG A 261 -40.12 -14.80 -12.35
N SER A 262 -41.18 -15.27 -11.66
CA SER A 262 -41.10 -16.38 -10.71
C SER A 262 -41.13 -17.71 -11.43
N ASP A 263 -40.22 -18.00 -12.31
CA ASP A 263 -40.10 -19.33 -12.93
C ASP A 263 -39.14 -20.20 -12.09
N ASP A 264 -39.50 -21.47 -11.89
CA ASP A 264 -38.71 -22.43 -11.07
C ASP A 264 -37.31 -22.69 -11.61
N ILE A 265 -37.00 -22.27 -12.84
CA ILE A 265 -35.66 -22.34 -13.44
C ILE A 265 -35.23 -20.95 -13.85
N PRO A 266 -34.18 -20.39 -13.21
CA PRO A 266 -33.67 -19.08 -13.60
C PRO A 266 -33.11 -19.13 -15.05
N PRO A 267 -33.55 -18.21 -15.93
CA PRO A 267 -33.07 -18.20 -17.32
C PRO A 267 -31.56 -17.91 -17.36
N PRO A 268 -30.84 -18.50 -18.35
CA PRO A 268 -29.42 -18.25 -18.51
C PRO A 268 -29.17 -16.76 -18.76
N ARG A 269 -28.31 -16.15 -17.93
CA ARG A 269 -27.93 -14.74 -18.02
C ARG A 269 -26.80 -14.58 -19.02
N LEU A 270 -27.14 -14.25 -20.26
CA LEU A 270 -26.14 -14.01 -21.30
C LEU A 270 -25.49 -12.64 -21.06
N PRO A 271 -24.13 -12.55 -21.06
CA PRO A 271 -23.44 -11.29 -20.96
C PRO A 271 -23.67 -10.43 -22.21
N LEU A 272 -23.68 -9.12 -22.04
CA LEU A 272 -23.63 -8.18 -23.15
C LEU A 272 -22.19 -8.14 -23.69
N LYS A 273 -22.02 -8.34 -24.98
CA LYS A 273 -20.72 -8.31 -25.66
C LYS A 273 -20.71 -7.18 -26.70
N LEU A 274 -19.65 -6.38 -26.66
CA LEU A 274 -19.43 -5.25 -27.60
C LEU A 274 -18.03 -5.38 -28.17
N GLU A 275 -17.91 -5.38 -29.50
CA GLU A 275 -16.62 -5.52 -30.18
C GLU A 275 -16.18 -4.17 -30.76
N GLN A 276 -14.90 -3.82 -30.54
CA GLN A 276 -14.27 -2.64 -31.10
C GLN A 276 -12.77 -2.87 -31.29
N GLU A 277 -12.26 -2.64 -32.51
CA GLU A 277 -10.82 -2.64 -32.83
C GLU A 277 -10.03 -3.86 -32.29
N GLY A 278 -10.57 -5.07 -32.44
CA GLY A 278 -9.89 -6.30 -31.98
C GLY A 278 -9.96 -6.56 -30.48
N LYS A 279 -10.77 -5.78 -29.77
CA LYS A 279 -11.09 -5.95 -28.35
C LYS A 279 -12.59 -6.16 -28.18
N GLN A 280 -12.97 -6.87 -27.11
CA GLN A 280 -14.36 -7.07 -26.73
C GLN A 280 -14.59 -6.61 -25.30
N LEU A 281 -15.60 -5.79 -25.09
CA LEU A 281 -16.14 -5.52 -23.78
C LEU A 281 -17.21 -6.54 -23.44
N VAL A 282 -17.05 -7.27 -22.37
CA VAL A 282 -18.01 -8.22 -21.82
C VAL A 282 -18.62 -7.62 -20.55
N VAL A 283 -19.93 -7.38 -20.57
CA VAL A 283 -20.66 -6.90 -19.39
C VAL A 283 -21.45 -8.05 -18.79
N ARG A 284 -21.16 -8.38 -17.52
CA ARG A 284 -21.86 -9.44 -16.77
C ARG A 284 -22.75 -8.82 -15.71
N PHE A 285 -23.95 -9.35 -15.57
CA PHE A 285 -24.90 -8.97 -14.53
C PHE A 285 -24.77 -9.95 -13.36
N VAL A 286 -24.41 -9.43 -12.17
CA VAL A 286 -24.22 -10.22 -10.95
C VAL A 286 -25.28 -9.80 -9.94
N THR A 287 -25.93 -10.79 -9.33
CA THR A 287 -26.91 -10.58 -8.26
C THR A 287 -26.32 -11.02 -6.96
N GLU A 288 -26.08 -10.11 -6.03
CA GLU A 288 -25.83 -10.43 -4.62
C GLU A 288 -27.14 -10.23 -3.83
N GLN A 289 -27.59 -11.25 -3.13
CA GLN A 289 -28.63 -11.07 -2.14
C GLN A 289 -27.98 -10.73 -0.80
N PRO A 290 -28.45 -9.73 -0.02
CA PRO A 290 -29.86 -9.53 0.39
C PRO A 290 -30.43 -8.10 0.26
N ARG A 291 -29.94 -7.20 -0.58
CA ARG A 291 -30.32 -5.76 -0.53
C ARG A 291 -30.80 -5.13 -1.83
N GLU A 292 -31.44 -5.84 -2.74
CA GLU A 292 -31.91 -5.27 -4.03
C GLU A 292 -30.84 -4.41 -4.77
N GLN A 293 -29.56 -4.69 -4.52
CA GLN A 293 -28.45 -4.08 -5.23
C GLN A 293 -27.87 -5.08 -6.23
N TYR A 294 -27.60 -4.60 -7.42
CA TYR A 294 -27.09 -5.42 -8.52
C TYR A 294 -25.78 -4.85 -9.01
N LEU A 295 -24.87 -5.72 -9.42
CA LEU A 295 -23.57 -5.32 -9.93
C LEU A 295 -23.42 -5.66 -11.41
N LEU A 296 -22.86 -4.73 -12.17
CA LEU A 296 -22.36 -4.98 -13.52
C LEU A 296 -20.84 -5.07 -13.44
N LEU A 297 -20.29 -6.19 -13.87
CA LEU A 297 -18.85 -6.35 -14.04
C LEU A 297 -18.52 -6.17 -15.51
N LEU A 298 -17.57 -5.28 -15.81
CA LEU A 298 -17.11 -4.98 -17.14
C LEU A 298 -15.70 -5.55 -17.32
N GLU A 299 -15.50 -6.42 -18.29
CA GLU A 299 -14.20 -7.03 -18.61
C GLU A 299 -13.84 -6.72 -20.05
N GLU A 300 -12.68 -6.07 -20.27
CA GLU A 300 -12.11 -5.91 -21.60
C GLU A 300 -11.27 -7.14 -21.93
N GLN A 301 -11.67 -7.89 -22.95
CA GLN A 301 -10.95 -9.05 -23.46
C GLN A 301 -10.30 -8.67 -24.80
N GLN A 302 -9.01 -8.96 -24.93
CA GLN A 302 -8.35 -8.83 -26.22
C GLN A 302 -8.64 -10.08 -27.03
N PHE A 303 -9.25 -9.90 -28.21
CA PHE A 303 -9.20 -10.94 -29.20
C PHE A 303 -7.89 -10.82 -29.95
N LEU A 304 -7.11 -11.85 -29.95
CA LEU A 304 -6.15 -12.04 -31.01
C LEU A 304 -6.96 -12.21 -32.30
N THR A 305 -7.13 -11.10 -33.05
CA THR A 305 -7.67 -11.19 -34.41
C THR A 305 -6.86 -12.25 -35.14
N LEU A 306 -7.56 -13.24 -35.69
CA LEU A 306 -6.91 -14.27 -36.47
C LEU A 306 -6.19 -13.63 -37.67
N SER A 307 -4.88 -13.63 -37.61
CA SER A 307 -4.00 -13.07 -38.62
C SER A 307 -2.81 -14.00 -38.82
N PRO A 308 -2.09 -13.93 -39.92
CA PRO A 308 -0.86 -14.71 -40.08
C PRO A 308 0.11 -14.47 -38.91
N GLY A 309 0.25 -13.22 -38.42
CA GLY A 309 1.11 -12.89 -37.28
C GLY A 309 0.68 -13.54 -35.97
N SER A 310 -0.63 -13.65 -35.68
CA SER A 310 -1.10 -14.35 -34.48
C SER A 310 -0.89 -15.87 -34.56
N LEU A 311 -0.93 -16.44 -35.75
CA LEU A 311 -0.66 -17.87 -35.99
C LEU A 311 0.82 -18.23 -35.82
N GLU A 312 1.77 -17.27 -35.98
CA GLU A 312 3.17 -17.50 -35.68
C GLU A 312 3.41 -17.82 -34.17
N LEU A 313 2.55 -17.36 -33.28
CA LEU A 313 2.61 -17.69 -31.86
C LEU A 313 2.43 -19.20 -31.59
N LEU A 314 1.86 -19.95 -32.55
CA LEU A 314 1.71 -21.40 -32.50
C LEU A 314 2.97 -22.16 -32.94
N ARG A 315 4.13 -21.52 -32.94
CA ARG A 315 5.43 -22.05 -33.41
C ARG A 315 5.47 -22.38 -34.91
N LEU A 316 4.58 -21.76 -35.68
CA LEU A 316 4.60 -21.87 -37.13
C LEU A 316 5.59 -20.85 -37.70
N THR A 317 6.22 -21.21 -38.80
CA THR A 317 6.99 -20.27 -39.61
C THR A 317 6.05 -19.27 -40.28
N LYS A 318 6.53 -18.12 -40.68
CA LYS A 318 5.71 -17.09 -41.36
C LYS A 318 4.92 -17.65 -42.54
N ARG A 319 5.54 -18.51 -43.37
CA ARG A 319 4.88 -19.13 -44.51
C ARG A 319 3.85 -20.19 -44.13
N GLU A 320 4.11 -20.97 -43.09
CA GLU A 320 3.11 -21.91 -42.54
C GLU A 320 1.92 -21.16 -41.97
N ALA A 321 2.16 -20.05 -41.26
CA ALA A 321 1.12 -19.19 -40.70
C ALA A 321 0.25 -18.55 -41.80
N GLU A 322 0.85 -18.05 -42.88
CA GLU A 322 0.14 -17.53 -44.04
C GLU A 322 -0.76 -18.62 -44.67
N VAL A 323 -0.24 -19.85 -44.86
CA VAL A 323 -1.01 -20.97 -45.38
C VAL A 323 -2.17 -21.36 -44.45
N LEU A 324 -1.90 -21.49 -43.14
CA LEU A 324 -2.94 -21.82 -42.16
C LEU A 324 -4.01 -20.74 -42.09
N PHE A 325 -3.63 -19.47 -42.18
CA PHE A 325 -4.59 -18.37 -42.23
C PHE A 325 -5.58 -18.51 -43.39
N GLU A 326 -5.08 -18.78 -44.60
CA GLU A 326 -5.94 -19.01 -45.77
C GLU A 326 -6.82 -20.28 -45.62
N VAL A 327 -6.31 -21.30 -44.92
CA VAL A 327 -7.08 -22.47 -44.53
C VAL A 327 -8.26 -22.11 -43.63
N THR A 328 -8.04 -21.23 -42.66
CA THR A 328 -9.11 -20.78 -41.75
C THR A 328 -10.18 -19.95 -42.47
N GLN A 329 -9.82 -19.31 -43.58
CA GLN A 329 -10.77 -18.61 -44.46
C GLN A 329 -11.57 -19.55 -45.37
N GLY A 330 -11.38 -20.87 -45.24
CA GLY A 330 -12.11 -21.89 -46.00
C GLY A 330 -11.56 -22.13 -47.41
N LYS A 331 -10.43 -21.52 -47.83
CA LYS A 331 -9.90 -21.66 -49.19
C LYS A 331 -9.37 -23.06 -49.47
N THR A 332 -9.57 -23.55 -50.68
CA THR A 332 -9.01 -24.81 -51.15
C THR A 332 -7.48 -24.68 -51.48
N ASN A 333 -6.79 -25.81 -51.59
CA ASN A 333 -5.34 -25.77 -51.91
C ASN A 333 -5.03 -25.06 -53.24
N PRO A 334 -5.79 -25.18 -54.34
CA PRO A 334 -5.58 -24.37 -55.53
C PRO A 334 -5.74 -22.86 -55.28
N GLU A 335 -6.77 -22.46 -54.52
CA GLU A 335 -7.02 -21.04 -54.18
C GLU A 335 -5.90 -20.47 -53.32
N ILE A 336 -5.40 -21.24 -52.33
CA ILE A 336 -4.26 -20.89 -51.51
C ILE A 336 -3.00 -20.71 -52.36
N ALA A 337 -2.75 -21.66 -53.25
CA ALA A 337 -1.64 -21.60 -54.19
C ALA A 337 -1.66 -20.33 -55.03
N THR A 338 -2.82 -19.93 -55.53
CA THR A 338 -3.01 -18.71 -56.28
C THR A 338 -2.82 -17.46 -55.40
N THR A 339 -3.43 -17.43 -54.20
CA THR A 339 -3.36 -16.31 -53.29
C THR A 339 -1.91 -16.02 -52.84
N LEU A 340 -1.14 -17.08 -52.53
CA LEU A 340 0.21 -16.96 -52.01
C LEU A 340 1.30 -17.03 -53.09
N SER A 341 0.89 -17.18 -54.38
CA SER A 341 1.78 -17.31 -55.56
C SER A 341 2.79 -18.46 -55.41
N ILE A 342 2.33 -19.64 -55.00
CA ILE A 342 3.13 -20.84 -54.81
C ILE A 342 2.44 -22.06 -55.55
N SER A 343 3.16 -23.18 -55.71
CA SER A 343 2.59 -24.36 -56.29
C SER A 343 1.63 -25.09 -55.34
N ILE A 344 0.63 -25.79 -55.89
CA ILE A 344 -0.29 -26.64 -55.07
C ILE A 344 0.52 -27.71 -54.30
N GLY A 345 1.58 -28.26 -54.88
CA GLY A 345 2.47 -29.20 -54.20
C GLY A 345 3.17 -28.57 -52.98
N THR A 346 3.53 -27.28 -53.08
CA THR A 346 4.13 -26.51 -51.96
C THR A 346 3.10 -26.28 -50.84
N VAL A 347 1.84 -25.98 -51.18
CA VAL A 347 0.76 -25.87 -50.21
C VAL A 347 0.58 -27.17 -49.43
N ARG A 348 0.58 -28.33 -50.11
CA ARG A 348 0.45 -29.64 -49.43
C ARG A 348 1.59 -29.88 -48.44
N LYS A 349 2.85 -29.59 -48.81
CA LYS A 349 3.99 -29.72 -47.91
C LYS A 349 3.87 -28.83 -46.68
N TYR A 350 3.44 -27.58 -46.87
CA TYR A 350 3.18 -26.72 -45.72
C TYR A 350 2.09 -27.27 -44.81
N LEU A 351 0.99 -27.79 -45.35
CA LEU A 351 -0.06 -28.39 -44.54
C LEU A 351 0.42 -29.62 -43.76
N GLU A 352 1.24 -30.49 -44.36
CA GLU A 352 1.87 -31.63 -43.68
C GLU A 352 2.71 -31.15 -42.48
N HIS A 353 3.54 -30.12 -42.66
CA HIS A 353 4.35 -29.55 -41.57
C HIS A 353 3.48 -28.90 -40.51
N ILE A 354 2.43 -28.17 -40.87
CA ILE A 354 1.47 -27.58 -39.96
C ILE A 354 0.79 -28.66 -39.11
N TYR A 355 0.31 -29.73 -39.75
CA TYR A 355 -0.34 -30.83 -39.03
C TYR A 355 0.60 -31.51 -38.05
N SER A 356 1.86 -31.71 -38.44
CA SER A 356 2.88 -32.26 -37.56
C SER A 356 3.16 -31.35 -36.38
N LYS A 357 3.29 -30.03 -36.59
CA LYS A 357 3.58 -29.06 -35.52
C LYS A 357 2.43 -28.86 -34.54
N LEU A 358 1.18 -28.87 -35.07
CA LEU A 358 -0.01 -28.71 -34.24
C LEU A 358 -0.49 -30.06 -33.66
N GLN A 359 0.16 -31.19 -34.02
CA GLN A 359 -0.21 -32.55 -33.60
C GLN A 359 -1.66 -32.91 -33.95
N VAL A 360 -2.09 -32.59 -35.17
CA VAL A 360 -3.41 -32.86 -35.72
C VAL A 360 -3.30 -33.68 -37.00
N GLN A 361 -4.39 -34.34 -37.41
CA GLN A 361 -4.38 -35.21 -38.57
C GLN A 361 -5.20 -34.66 -39.74
N THR A 362 -6.13 -33.76 -39.47
CA THR A 362 -7.05 -33.24 -40.46
C THR A 362 -7.02 -31.73 -40.58
N ARG A 363 -7.47 -31.25 -41.76
CA ARG A 363 -7.59 -29.80 -42.02
C ARG A 363 -8.55 -29.13 -41.03
N ALA A 364 -9.66 -29.78 -40.70
CA ALA A 364 -10.62 -29.25 -39.73
C ALA A 364 -10.03 -29.16 -38.31
N GLU A 365 -9.29 -30.19 -37.89
CA GLU A 365 -8.59 -30.20 -36.61
C GLU A 365 -7.54 -29.09 -36.52
N ALA A 366 -6.81 -28.82 -37.61
CA ALA A 366 -5.84 -27.74 -37.64
C ALA A 366 -6.49 -26.36 -37.41
N VAL A 367 -7.65 -26.13 -38.04
CA VAL A 367 -8.44 -24.91 -37.84
C VAL A 367 -8.93 -24.82 -36.40
N VAL A 368 -9.56 -25.86 -35.88
CA VAL A 368 -10.09 -25.87 -34.49
C VAL A 368 -8.96 -25.70 -33.46
N CYS A 369 -7.83 -26.39 -33.68
CA CYS A 369 -6.66 -26.28 -32.80
C CYS A 369 -6.13 -24.84 -32.77
N ALA A 370 -5.97 -24.22 -33.95
CA ALA A 370 -5.52 -22.85 -34.06
C ALA A 370 -6.47 -21.87 -33.36
N LEU A 371 -7.77 -21.99 -33.58
CA LEU A 371 -8.80 -21.14 -32.98
C LEU A 371 -8.86 -21.30 -31.44
N LYS A 372 -8.72 -22.54 -30.93
CA LYS A 372 -8.67 -22.79 -29.47
C LYS A 372 -7.42 -22.24 -28.82
N GLN A 373 -6.25 -22.47 -29.40
CA GLN A 373 -4.98 -21.99 -28.81
C GLN A 373 -4.87 -20.48 -28.84
N LEU A 374 -5.50 -19.80 -29.79
CA LEU A 374 -5.61 -18.35 -29.85
C LEU A 374 -6.78 -17.76 -29.03
N GLY A 375 -7.56 -18.60 -28.33
CA GLY A 375 -8.69 -18.17 -27.51
C GLY A 375 -9.86 -17.57 -28.27
N THR A 376 -9.95 -17.83 -29.57
CA THR A 376 -11.06 -17.35 -30.43
C THR A 376 -12.32 -18.25 -30.34
N ILE A 377 -12.18 -19.47 -29.87
CA ILE A 377 -13.28 -20.39 -29.55
C ILE A 377 -13.01 -20.98 -28.17
N GLY A 378 -13.96 -20.84 -27.25
CA GLY A 378 -13.94 -21.45 -25.91
C GLY A 378 -14.64 -22.80 -25.88
#